data_80797ce104410b27e2566f825f4922b6
#
_entry.id   80797ce104410b27e2566f825f4922b6
#
_cell.length_a   1.000
_cell.length_b   1.000
_cell.length_c   1.000
_cell.angle_alpha   90.00
_cell.angle_beta   90.00
_cell.angle_gamma   90.00
#
_symmetry.space_group_name_H-M   'P 1'
#
loop_
_entity.id
_entity.type
_entity.pdbx_description
1 polymer ?
#
loop_
_entity_poly.entity_id
_entity_poly.type
_entity_poly.pdbx_seq_one_letter_code
_entity_poly.pdbx_strand_id
1 'polypeptide(L)'
;MHSFLRTVGFSNITSRKELDKVLGLVMTHPTLDKHAFSSDDSHHKIIERSLDFSERMGITIRGEYDDKGFFHLEHYFPYLIGKKSGGYQEVSIFKRVDTDAYTGMCDDLRFGSSIIFYLQNSVDYISSKEESGKEMPLTLSGLSTSGKILLPILRTAEHVRAQAADSEQHVSLLQAAREGDENAINALTLLDFDTYSMITRRIQNEDVYSIVETSFIPFGSESDNYTILGIIKEVIPHTNSLTGEKSTEMLLDCNGLDFYIAINDEDLLGEPQIGRRFRGQVWLQGKVEFGKNKV
;
A
#
# COMPACT_ATOMS: atom_id res chain seq x y z
N MET A 1 15.41 -11.41 7.80
CA MET A 1 14.17 -11.91 7.15
C MET A 1 13.19 -10.77 7.02
N HIS A 2 12.38 -10.74 6.00
CA HIS A 2 11.40 -9.69 5.78
C HIS A 2 10.26 -9.79 6.81
N SER A 3 10.05 -8.75 7.63
CA SER A 3 9.08 -8.77 8.74
C SER A 3 7.64 -9.03 8.30
N PHE A 4 7.30 -8.61 7.08
CA PHE A 4 5.95 -8.78 6.52
C PHE A 4 5.65 -10.18 5.94
N LEU A 5 6.58 -11.15 6.00
CA LEU A 5 6.27 -12.54 5.62
C LEU A 5 5.12 -13.13 6.44
N ARG A 6 5.01 -12.72 7.71
CA ARG A 6 3.94 -13.16 8.60
C ARG A 6 2.55 -12.78 8.10
N THR A 7 2.40 -11.65 7.41
CA THR A 7 1.11 -11.16 6.90
C THR A 7 0.53 -12.06 5.82
N VAL A 8 1.38 -12.78 5.10
CA VAL A 8 0.99 -13.73 4.05
C VAL A 8 1.03 -15.19 4.53
N GLY A 9 1.02 -15.38 5.87
CA GLY A 9 0.91 -16.70 6.51
C GLY A 9 2.24 -17.44 6.68
N PHE A 10 3.32 -16.72 6.95
CA PHE A 10 4.64 -17.27 7.28
C PHE A 10 5.19 -16.66 8.57
N SER A 11 4.40 -16.69 9.65
CA SER A 11 4.80 -16.15 10.96
C SER A 11 5.87 -17.01 11.64
N ASN A 12 5.90 -18.31 11.32
CA ASN A 12 6.73 -19.32 11.98
C ASN A 12 8.10 -19.53 11.32
N ILE A 13 8.44 -18.81 10.23
CA ILE A 13 9.76 -18.89 9.63
C ILE A 13 10.76 -18.17 10.54
N THR A 14 11.62 -18.95 11.22
CA THR A 14 12.63 -18.43 12.15
C THR A 14 14.06 -18.61 11.65
N SER A 15 14.29 -19.49 10.69
CA SER A 15 15.61 -19.81 10.17
C SER A 15 15.76 -19.51 8.68
N ARG A 16 17.00 -19.19 8.28
CA ARG A 16 17.35 -19.00 6.86
C ARG A 16 17.02 -20.24 6.02
N LYS A 17 17.23 -21.45 6.58
CA LYS A 17 16.97 -22.71 5.90
C LYS A 17 15.49 -22.93 5.59
N GLU A 18 14.59 -22.49 6.47
CA GLU A 18 13.14 -22.55 6.23
C GLU A 18 12.73 -21.54 5.15
N LEU A 19 13.27 -20.33 5.24
CA LEU A 19 13.07 -19.32 4.20
C LEU A 19 13.53 -19.82 2.82
N ASP A 20 14.74 -20.38 2.73
CA ASP A 20 15.31 -20.88 1.47
C ASP A 20 14.44 -22.00 0.85
N LYS A 21 13.77 -22.82 1.67
CA LYS A 21 12.80 -23.81 1.16
C LYS A 21 11.59 -23.14 0.51
N VAL A 22 11.03 -22.11 1.15
CA VAL A 22 9.88 -21.38 0.60
C VAL A 22 10.29 -20.64 -0.67
N LEU A 23 11.42 -19.94 -0.68
CA LEU A 23 11.93 -19.26 -1.88
C LEU A 23 12.25 -20.26 -3.01
N GLY A 24 12.71 -21.47 -2.67
CA GLY A 24 12.89 -22.58 -3.61
C GLY A 24 11.57 -23.02 -4.26
N LEU A 25 10.45 -23.03 -3.52
CA LEU A 25 9.12 -23.29 -4.09
C LEU A 25 8.70 -22.18 -5.05
N VAL A 26 8.91 -20.91 -4.68
CA VAL A 26 8.62 -19.76 -5.57
C VAL A 26 9.43 -19.88 -6.85
N MET A 27 10.69 -20.28 -6.76
CA MET A 27 11.57 -20.44 -7.92
C MET A 27 11.11 -21.57 -8.86
N THR A 28 10.64 -22.69 -8.31
CA THR A 28 10.35 -23.93 -9.08
C THR A 28 8.89 -24.05 -9.53
N HIS A 29 7.95 -23.42 -8.81
CA HIS A 29 6.50 -23.50 -9.08
C HIS A 29 5.83 -22.13 -9.13
N PRO A 30 6.35 -21.16 -9.87
CA PRO A 30 5.79 -19.82 -9.88
C PRO A 30 4.38 -19.81 -10.50
N THR A 31 3.48 -18.99 -9.94
CA THR A 31 2.19 -18.62 -10.57
C THR A 31 2.40 -17.54 -11.63
N LEU A 32 3.45 -16.74 -11.48
CA LEU A 32 3.85 -15.70 -12.43
C LEU A 32 5.37 -15.75 -12.65
N ASP A 33 5.80 -15.78 -13.93
CA ASP A 33 7.22 -15.74 -14.34
C ASP A 33 7.40 -14.61 -15.36
N LYS A 34 8.19 -13.59 -14.99
CA LYS A 34 8.48 -12.43 -15.82
C LYS A 34 9.97 -12.22 -15.94
N HIS A 35 10.38 -11.56 -17.01
CA HIS A 35 11.77 -11.15 -17.19
C HIS A 35 11.88 -9.83 -17.96
N ALA A 36 12.95 -9.11 -17.70
CA ALA A 36 13.37 -7.93 -18.43
C ALA A 36 14.88 -7.97 -18.68
N PHE A 37 15.36 -7.17 -19.61
CA PHE A 37 16.79 -6.93 -19.78
C PHE A 37 17.14 -5.57 -19.14
N SER A 38 18.26 -5.52 -18.43
CA SER A 38 18.74 -4.27 -17.85
C SER A 38 18.99 -3.25 -18.96
N SER A 39 18.61 -1.99 -18.73
CA SER A 39 18.88 -0.88 -19.68
C SER A 39 20.36 -0.59 -19.83
N ASP A 40 21.15 -0.87 -18.79
CA ASP A 40 22.56 -0.52 -18.71
C ASP A 40 23.46 -1.63 -19.31
N ASP A 41 22.96 -2.88 -19.33
CA ASP A 41 23.66 -4.02 -19.92
C ASP A 41 22.64 -5.03 -20.49
N SER A 42 22.57 -5.10 -21.83
CA SER A 42 21.63 -5.98 -22.54
C SER A 42 21.89 -7.48 -22.30
N HIS A 43 22.96 -7.84 -21.60
CA HIS A 43 23.31 -9.24 -21.28
C HIS A 43 22.73 -9.70 -19.93
N HIS A 44 22.39 -8.78 -19.01
CA HIS A 44 21.83 -9.15 -17.73
C HIS A 44 20.30 -9.28 -17.80
N LYS A 45 19.83 -10.52 -17.66
CA LYS A 45 18.41 -10.88 -17.65
C LYS A 45 17.88 -10.90 -16.22
N ILE A 46 17.11 -9.88 -15.86
CA ILE A 46 16.39 -9.78 -14.59
C ILE A 46 15.18 -10.72 -14.65
N ILE A 47 14.99 -11.52 -13.63
CA ILE A 47 13.87 -12.46 -13.50
C ILE A 47 13.08 -12.12 -12.25
N GLU A 48 11.76 -12.13 -12.39
CA GLU A 48 10.80 -11.95 -11.31
C GLU A 48 9.81 -13.12 -11.34
N ARG A 49 9.78 -13.89 -10.25
CA ARG A 49 8.85 -15.01 -10.07
C ARG A 49 8.03 -14.81 -8.83
N SER A 50 6.73 -15.01 -8.96
CA SER A 50 5.79 -14.91 -7.85
C SER A 50 5.06 -16.23 -7.66
N LEU A 51 4.78 -16.60 -6.41
CA LEU A 51 3.95 -17.74 -6.06
C LEU A 51 2.87 -17.29 -5.07
N ASP A 52 1.61 -17.50 -5.46
CA ASP A 52 0.46 -17.29 -4.58
C ASP A 52 0.35 -18.45 -3.57
N PHE A 53 0.25 -18.11 -2.30
CA PHE A 53 -0.05 -19.08 -1.22
C PHE A 53 -1.50 -18.95 -0.73
N SER A 54 -2.18 -17.89 -1.12
CA SER A 54 -3.63 -17.72 -1.09
C SER A 54 -4.06 -16.82 -2.24
N GLU A 55 -5.33 -16.59 -2.45
CA GLU A 55 -5.81 -15.74 -3.55
C GLU A 55 -5.16 -14.36 -3.53
N ARG A 56 -4.38 -14.01 -4.56
CA ARG A 56 -3.69 -12.72 -4.75
C ARG A 56 -2.66 -12.35 -3.68
N MET A 57 -2.25 -13.29 -2.85
CA MET A 57 -1.33 -13.07 -1.75
C MET A 57 -0.23 -14.12 -1.77
N GLY A 58 1.02 -13.68 -1.77
CA GLY A 58 2.14 -14.58 -1.91
C GLY A 58 3.51 -13.95 -1.69
N ILE A 59 4.51 -14.54 -2.32
CA ILE A 59 5.90 -14.09 -2.26
C ILE A 59 6.43 -13.95 -3.68
N THR A 60 7.13 -12.85 -3.93
CA THR A 60 7.90 -12.60 -5.15
C THR A 60 9.38 -12.71 -4.84
N ILE A 61 10.13 -13.38 -5.74
CA ILE A 61 11.59 -13.36 -5.79
C ILE A 61 12.04 -12.64 -7.04
N ARG A 62 13.14 -11.89 -6.93
CA ARG A 62 13.81 -11.24 -8.05
C ARG A 62 15.30 -11.46 -7.98
N GLY A 63 15.93 -11.60 -9.13
CA GLY A 63 17.36 -11.83 -9.27
C GLY A 63 17.76 -12.03 -10.71
N GLU A 64 19.00 -12.39 -10.92
CA GLU A 64 19.61 -12.54 -12.23
C GLU A 64 20.27 -13.90 -12.40
N TYR A 65 20.40 -14.36 -13.65
CA TYR A 65 21.25 -15.50 -13.98
C TYR A 65 22.63 -15.00 -14.39
N ASP A 66 23.67 -15.61 -13.82
CA ASP A 66 25.04 -15.40 -14.27
C ASP A 66 25.32 -16.14 -15.61
N ASP A 67 26.50 -15.88 -16.17
CA ASP A 67 26.97 -16.47 -17.43
C ASP A 67 27.05 -18.01 -17.37
N LYS A 68 27.09 -18.61 -16.16
CA LYS A 68 27.12 -20.05 -15.91
C LYS A 68 25.73 -20.66 -15.74
N GLY A 69 24.69 -19.82 -15.73
CA GLY A 69 23.31 -20.23 -15.54
C GLY A 69 22.89 -20.42 -14.08
N PHE A 70 23.66 -19.91 -13.12
CA PHE A 70 23.25 -19.90 -11.72
C PHE A 70 22.39 -18.67 -11.40
N PHE A 71 21.27 -18.91 -10.71
CA PHE A 71 20.39 -17.85 -10.26
C PHE A 71 20.94 -17.18 -8.99
N HIS A 72 21.13 -15.89 -9.03
CA HIS A 72 21.51 -15.04 -7.91
C HIS A 72 20.28 -14.28 -7.42
N LEU A 73 19.79 -14.67 -6.24
CA LEU A 73 18.69 -13.99 -5.58
C LEU A 73 19.16 -12.62 -5.07
N GLU A 74 18.59 -11.55 -5.58
CA GLU A 74 18.86 -10.17 -5.15
C GLU A 74 17.85 -9.74 -4.09
N HIS A 75 16.58 -10.01 -4.34
CA HIS A 75 15.50 -9.51 -3.51
C HIS A 75 14.33 -10.48 -3.46
N TYR A 76 13.59 -10.47 -2.34
CA TYR A 76 12.29 -11.12 -2.21
C TYR A 76 11.37 -10.28 -1.34
N PHE A 77 10.08 -10.33 -1.61
CA PHE A 77 9.08 -9.62 -0.83
C PHE A 77 7.73 -10.34 -0.82
N PRO A 78 6.99 -10.28 0.31
CA PRO A 78 5.60 -10.69 0.34
C PRO A 78 4.73 -9.63 -0.32
N TYR A 79 3.60 -10.03 -0.90
CA TYR A 79 2.68 -9.13 -1.57
C TYR A 79 1.21 -9.47 -1.32
N LEU A 80 0.39 -8.43 -1.44
CA LEU A 80 -1.06 -8.51 -1.66
C LEU A 80 -1.37 -7.73 -2.93
N ILE A 81 -2.06 -8.34 -3.91
CA ILE A 81 -2.54 -7.61 -5.08
C ILE A 81 -3.95 -7.10 -4.81
N GLY A 82 -4.14 -5.77 -4.79
CA GLY A 82 -5.45 -5.16 -4.63
C GLY A 82 -6.40 -5.51 -5.78
N LYS A 83 -7.71 -5.59 -5.49
CA LYS A 83 -8.76 -5.85 -6.51
C LYS A 83 -9.21 -4.60 -7.24
N LYS A 84 -9.03 -3.44 -6.63
CA LYS A 84 -9.63 -2.19 -7.07
C LYS A 84 -8.55 -1.22 -7.50
N SER A 85 -8.63 -0.76 -8.73
CA SER A 85 -7.78 0.35 -9.19
C SER A 85 -8.16 1.63 -8.47
N GLY A 86 -7.19 2.37 -7.98
CA GLY A 86 -7.35 3.72 -7.41
C GLY A 86 -7.62 4.79 -8.46
N GLY A 87 -7.78 4.40 -9.73
CA GLY A 87 -7.93 5.30 -10.87
C GLY A 87 -6.59 5.64 -11.54
N TYR A 88 -6.63 6.60 -12.45
CA TYR A 88 -5.43 7.15 -13.09
C TYR A 88 -4.77 8.16 -12.15
N GLN A 89 -3.47 8.01 -11.98
CA GLN A 89 -2.63 8.89 -11.17
C GLN A 89 -1.36 9.24 -11.95
N GLU A 90 -0.86 10.46 -11.78
CA GLU A 90 0.48 10.79 -12.23
C GLU A 90 1.49 10.11 -11.32
N VAL A 91 2.15 9.06 -11.83
CA VAL A 91 3.06 8.22 -11.04
C VAL A 91 4.51 8.48 -11.45
N SER A 92 5.32 8.88 -10.48
CA SER A 92 6.77 8.95 -10.61
C SER A 92 7.41 7.71 -9.99
N ILE A 93 8.39 7.09 -10.68
CA ILE A 93 9.05 5.87 -10.26
C ILE A 93 10.54 6.12 -10.10
N PHE A 94 11.09 5.69 -8.97
CA PHE A 94 12.50 5.86 -8.60
C PHE A 94 13.11 4.53 -8.19
N LYS A 95 14.32 4.25 -8.67
CA LYS A 95 15.13 3.13 -8.14
C LYS A 95 15.67 3.51 -6.77
N ARG A 96 15.59 2.61 -5.78
CA ARG A 96 16.21 2.82 -4.47
C ARG A 96 17.73 2.74 -4.57
N VAL A 97 18.42 3.53 -3.74
CA VAL A 97 19.89 3.59 -3.75
C VAL A 97 20.50 2.33 -3.15
N ASP A 98 19.87 1.81 -2.11
CA ASP A 98 20.43 0.73 -1.27
C ASP A 98 19.98 -0.68 -1.70
N THR A 99 19.01 -0.79 -2.60
CA THR A 99 18.43 -2.06 -3.01
C THR A 99 17.97 -1.99 -4.47
N ASP A 100 17.86 -3.15 -5.14
CA ASP A 100 17.27 -3.23 -6.48
C ASP A 100 15.73 -3.15 -6.48
N ALA A 101 15.17 -2.48 -5.48
CA ALA A 101 13.76 -2.19 -5.37
C ALA A 101 13.42 -0.82 -5.99
N TYR A 102 12.17 -0.67 -6.39
CA TYR A 102 11.63 0.58 -6.94
C TYR A 102 10.53 1.12 -6.04
N THR A 103 10.50 2.43 -5.94
CA THR A 103 9.49 3.19 -5.21
C THR A 103 8.65 3.97 -6.21
N GLY A 104 7.33 3.89 -6.08
CA GLY A 104 6.42 4.77 -6.78
C GLY A 104 5.98 5.92 -5.89
N MET A 105 5.68 7.05 -6.49
CA MET A 105 5.14 8.23 -5.83
C MET A 105 4.03 8.81 -6.69
N CYS A 106 2.91 9.15 -6.07
CA CYS A 106 1.83 9.90 -6.71
C CYS A 106 1.30 10.97 -5.75
N ASP A 107 0.84 12.08 -6.31
CA ASP A 107 0.18 13.12 -5.53
C ASP A 107 -1.30 12.79 -5.37
N ASP A 108 -1.78 12.89 -4.15
CA ASP A 108 -3.20 12.70 -3.85
C ASP A 108 -3.77 13.94 -3.14
N LEU A 109 -4.71 14.62 -3.82
CA LEU A 109 -5.34 15.84 -3.32
C LEU A 109 -6.11 15.63 -2.00
N ARG A 110 -6.60 14.40 -1.75
CA ARG A 110 -7.35 14.06 -0.54
C ARG A 110 -6.49 14.17 0.72
N PHE A 111 -5.19 13.97 0.58
CA PHE A 111 -4.22 14.04 1.69
C PHE A 111 -3.37 15.32 1.67
N GLY A 112 -3.45 16.12 0.59
CA GLY A 112 -2.61 17.29 0.40
C GLY A 112 -1.11 17.00 0.35
N SER A 113 -0.72 15.72 0.15
CA SER A 113 0.66 15.24 0.14
C SER A 113 0.86 14.09 -0.84
N SER A 114 2.12 13.82 -1.17
CA SER A 114 2.48 12.68 -2.02
C SER A 114 2.36 11.37 -1.23
N ILE A 115 1.78 10.37 -1.87
CA ILE A 115 1.76 8.98 -1.41
C ILE A 115 2.95 8.26 -2.02
N ILE A 116 3.77 7.65 -1.18
CA ILE A 116 4.94 6.86 -1.56
C ILE A 116 4.64 5.39 -1.29
N PHE A 117 4.95 4.51 -2.24
CA PHE A 117 4.66 3.09 -2.14
C PHE A 117 5.77 2.24 -2.75
N TYR A 118 5.91 1.00 -2.27
CA TYR A 118 6.76 0.00 -2.87
C TYR A 118 6.16 -0.48 -4.21
N LEU A 119 6.92 -0.41 -5.31
CA LEU A 119 6.46 -0.86 -6.62
C LEU A 119 6.56 -2.39 -6.73
N GLN A 120 5.40 -3.07 -6.81
CA GLN A 120 5.32 -4.52 -6.88
C GLN A 120 5.84 -5.09 -8.22
N ASN A 121 5.59 -4.39 -9.33
CA ASN A 121 5.85 -4.87 -10.68
C ASN A 121 6.95 -4.10 -11.39
N SER A 122 8.11 -4.03 -10.77
CA SER A 122 9.27 -3.31 -11.30
C SER A 122 9.80 -3.88 -12.62
N VAL A 123 9.66 -5.18 -12.87
CA VAL A 123 10.05 -5.81 -14.15
C VAL A 123 9.15 -5.33 -15.30
N ASP A 124 7.84 -5.10 -15.03
CA ASP A 124 6.95 -4.49 -16.02
C ASP A 124 7.41 -3.06 -16.37
N TYR A 125 7.81 -2.28 -15.35
CA TYR A 125 8.35 -0.93 -15.54
C TYR A 125 9.62 -0.94 -16.40
N ILE A 126 10.60 -1.77 -16.05
CA ILE A 126 11.86 -1.89 -16.81
C ILE A 126 11.59 -2.29 -18.27
N SER A 127 10.61 -3.19 -18.49
CA SER A 127 10.25 -3.67 -19.83
C SER A 127 9.48 -2.66 -20.65
N SER A 128 8.69 -1.79 -20.00
CA SER A 128 7.80 -0.85 -20.68
C SER A 128 8.55 0.29 -21.37
N LYS A 129 9.73 0.65 -20.88
CA LYS A 129 10.48 1.85 -21.29
C LYS A 129 9.65 3.14 -21.17
N GLU A 130 8.61 3.12 -20.34
CA GLU A 130 7.79 4.31 -20.11
C GLU A 130 8.54 5.32 -19.25
N GLU A 131 8.32 6.59 -19.57
CA GLU A 131 8.85 7.69 -18.77
C GLU A 131 8.06 7.83 -17.47
N SER A 132 8.76 8.12 -16.40
CA SER A 132 8.18 8.50 -15.11
C SER A 132 7.39 9.82 -15.22
N GLY A 133 6.36 10.01 -14.38
CA GLY A 133 5.56 11.23 -14.37
C GLY A 133 4.41 11.25 -15.38
N LYS A 134 3.89 10.09 -15.75
CA LYS A 134 2.68 9.95 -16.58
C LYS A 134 1.48 9.51 -15.78
N GLU A 135 0.28 9.86 -16.27
CA GLU A 135 -0.97 9.32 -15.74
C GLU A 135 -1.11 7.84 -16.10
N MET A 136 -1.13 6.99 -15.08
CA MET A 136 -1.23 5.54 -15.20
C MET A 136 -2.23 4.98 -14.19
N PRO A 137 -2.94 3.87 -14.51
CA PRO A 137 -3.76 3.19 -13.53
C PRO A 137 -2.89 2.65 -12.39
N LEU A 138 -3.24 3.03 -11.16
CA LEU A 138 -2.55 2.61 -9.94
C LEU A 138 -3.50 1.81 -9.05
N THR A 139 -3.06 0.64 -8.62
CA THR A 139 -3.75 -0.16 -7.60
C THR A 139 -2.87 -0.21 -6.34
N LEU A 140 -3.37 0.36 -5.24
CA LEU A 140 -2.69 0.31 -3.95
C LEU A 140 -3.16 -0.89 -3.13
N SER A 141 -2.23 -1.41 -2.33
CA SER A 141 -2.46 -2.45 -1.33
C SER A 141 -1.48 -2.28 -0.18
N GLY A 142 -1.70 -2.99 0.92
CA GLY A 142 -0.80 -2.90 2.05
C GLY A 142 -0.69 -4.17 2.85
N LEU A 143 0.44 -4.33 3.54
CA LEU A 143 0.68 -5.41 4.50
C LEU A 143 0.87 -4.81 5.89
N SER A 144 0.23 -5.42 6.90
CA SER A 144 0.32 -4.96 8.29
C SER A 144 0.78 -6.07 9.22
N THR A 145 1.77 -5.77 10.06
CA THR A 145 2.30 -6.71 11.07
C THR A 145 1.70 -6.51 12.45
N SER A 146 0.85 -5.49 12.62
CA SER A 146 0.13 -5.24 13.87
C SER A 146 -1.07 -4.35 13.63
N GLY A 147 -2.22 -4.72 14.17
CA GLY A 147 -3.43 -3.94 14.00
C GLY A 147 -4.44 -4.15 15.11
N LYS A 148 -5.34 -3.21 15.24
CA LYS A 148 -6.49 -3.32 16.15
C LYS A 148 -7.75 -2.79 15.50
N ILE A 149 -8.87 -3.42 15.89
CA ILE A 149 -10.20 -3.02 15.45
C ILE A 149 -10.81 -2.06 16.47
N LEU A 150 -11.27 -0.93 15.97
CA LEU A 150 -11.96 0.09 16.76
C LEU A 150 -13.45 0.11 16.39
N LEU A 151 -14.29 0.51 17.33
CA LEU A 151 -15.71 0.71 17.09
C LEU A 151 -15.93 1.90 16.13
N PRO A 152 -17.04 1.89 15.37
CA PRO A 152 -17.40 3.04 14.54
C PRO A 152 -17.67 4.27 15.41
N ILE A 153 -17.45 5.45 14.85
CA ILE A 153 -17.93 6.68 15.49
C ILE A 153 -19.44 6.78 15.27
N LEU A 154 -20.19 7.00 16.33
CA LEU A 154 -21.63 7.24 16.22
C LEU A 154 -21.86 8.59 15.53
N ARG A 155 -22.50 8.56 14.37
CA ARG A 155 -22.81 9.75 13.58
C ARG A 155 -24.31 9.93 13.38
N THR A 156 -24.76 11.16 13.43
CA THR A 156 -26.08 11.52 12.91
C THR A 156 -26.00 11.64 11.38
N ALA A 157 -27.12 11.41 10.70
CA ALA A 157 -27.20 11.56 9.23
C ALA A 157 -26.82 12.98 8.77
N GLU A 158 -27.01 13.99 9.61
CA GLU A 158 -26.63 15.38 9.34
C GLU A 158 -25.11 15.55 9.34
N HIS A 159 -24.39 14.94 10.28
CA HIS A 159 -22.92 14.97 10.33
C HIS A 159 -22.29 14.31 9.10
N VAL A 160 -22.86 13.20 8.62
CA VAL A 160 -22.35 12.49 7.42
C VAL A 160 -22.46 13.39 6.18
N ARG A 161 -23.61 14.10 6.01
CA ARG A 161 -23.82 15.00 4.87
C ARG A 161 -22.93 16.24 4.92
N ALA A 162 -22.78 16.83 6.10
CA ALA A 162 -21.91 18.00 6.29
C ALA A 162 -20.46 17.65 5.95
N GLN A 163 -19.96 16.52 6.41
CA GLN A 163 -18.58 16.10 6.15
C GLN A 163 -18.31 15.76 4.68
N ALA A 164 -19.27 15.20 3.94
CA ALA A 164 -19.10 14.95 2.52
C ALA A 164 -18.99 16.29 1.74
N ALA A 165 -19.82 17.26 2.08
CA ALA A 165 -19.76 18.61 1.49
C ALA A 165 -18.45 19.32 1.83
N ASP A 166 -18.00 19.23 3.10
CA ASP A 166 -16.73 19.83 3.55
C ASP A 166 -15.53 19.20 2.82
N SER A 167 -15.55 17.87 2.60
CA SER A 167 -14.48 17.17 1.86
C SER A 167 -14.40 17.60 0.40
N GLU A 168 -15.52 17.74 -0.31
CA GLU A 168 -15.54 18.22 -1.69
C GLU A 168 -15.03 19.67 -1.79
N GLN A 169 -15.46 20.52 -0.87
CA GLN A 169 -15.00 21.91 -0.81
C GLN A 169 -13.50 21.99 -0.52
N HIS A 170 -12.99 21.18 0.41
CA HIS A 170 -11.56 21.13 0.76
C HIS A 170 -10.70 20.70 -0.45
N VAL A 171 -11.10 19.66 -1.18
CA VAL A 171 -10.41 19.22 -2.40
C VAL A 171 -10.39 20.32 -3.47
N SER A 172 -11.52 21.02 -3.68
CA SER A 172 -11.60 22.12 -4.62
C SER A 172 -10.68 23.29 -4.25
N LEU A 173 -10.62 23.64 -2.97
CA LEU A 173 -9.71 24.68 -2.46
C LEU A 173 -8.23 24.27 -2.59
N LEU A 174 -7.89 23.00 -2.34
CA LEU A 174 -6.54 22.49 -2.52
C LEU A 174 -6.08 22.58 -3.98
N GLN A 175 -6.98 22.25 -4.91
CA GLN A 175 -6.67 22.37 -6.34
C GLN A 175 -6.42 23.81 -6.75
N ALA A 176 -7.31 24.75 -6.37
CA ALA A 176 -7.17 26.18 -6.65
C ALA A 176 -5.89 26.77 -6.00
N ALA A 177 -5.55 26.35 -4.79
CA ALA A 177 -4.33 26.79 -4.10
C ALA A 177 -3.05 26.31 -4.84
N ARG A 178 -3.05 25.10 -5.39
CA ARG A 178 -1.93 24.61 -6.23
C ARG A 178 -1.77 25.39 -7.53
N GLU A 179 -2.86 25.93 -8.07
CA GLU A 179 -2.86 26.81 -9.23
C GLU A 179 -2.45 28.27 -8.87
N GLY A 180 -2.20 28.55 -7.58
CA GLY A 180 -1.72 29.83 -7.09
C GLY A 180 -2.81 30.82 -6.69
N ASP A 181 -4.05 30.38 -6.48
CA ASP A 181 -5.15 31.24 -5.98
C ASP A 181 -4.92 31.60 -4.51
N GLU A 182 -4.56 32.84 -4.26
CA GLU A 182 -4.31 33.39 -2.91
C GLU A 182 -5.56 33.32 -2.01
N ASN A 183 -6.76 33.44 -2.57
CA ASN A 183 -7.99 33.33 -1.77
C ASN A 183 -8.20 31.89 -1.32
N ALA A 184 -7.90 30.91 -2.15
CA ALA A 184 -7.96 29.49 -1.79
C ALA A 184 -6.93 29.14 -0.71
N ILE A 185 -5.70 29.67 -0.81
CA ILE A 185 -4.66 29.49 0.19
C ILE A 185 -5.10 30.07 1.56
N ASN A 186 -5.65 31.27 1.55
CA ASN A 186 -6.15 31.92 2.76
C ASN A 186 -7.35 31.16 3.36
N ALA A 187 -8.28 30.68 2.52
CA ALA A 187 -9.43 29.90 2.97
C ALA A 187 -9.01 28.56 3.60
N LEU A 188 -8.05 27.84 3.01
CA LEU A 188 -7.48 26.63 3.60
C LEU A 188 -6.82 26.89 4.94
N THR A 189 -6.03 27.95 5.06
CA THR A 189 -5.37 28.34 6.31
C THR A 189 -6.37 28.60 7.43
N LEU A 190 -7.49 29.25 7.13
CA LEU A 190 -8.55 29.49 8.12
C LEU A 190 -9.27 28.21 8.52
N LEU A 191 -9.61 27.34 7.55
CA LEU A 191 -10.24 26.05 7.80
C LEU A 191 -9.36 25.14 8.67
N ASP A 192 -8.07 25.09 8.37
CA ASP A 192 -7.10 24.30 9.13
C ASP A 192 -6.97 24.83 10.57
N PHE A 193 -6.94 26.15 10.76
CA PHE A 193 -6.86 26.76 12.08
C PHE A 193 -8.12 26.49 12.91
N ASP A 194 -9.31 26.61 12.33
CA ASP A 194 -10.57 26.32 13.00
C ASP A 194 -10.68 24.84 13.37
N THR A 195 -10.32 23.95 12.44
CA THR A 195 -10.29 22.49 12.65
C THR A 195 -9.30 22.13 13.76
N TYR A 196 -8.08 22.67 13.72
CA TYR A 196 -7.07 22.47 14.76
C TYR A 196 -7.55 22.94 16.14
N SER A 197 -8.16 24.12 16.20
CA SER A 197 -8.68 24.69 17.44
C SER A 197 -9.82 23.84 18.04
N MET A 198 -10.72 23.35 17.19
CA MET A 198 -11.82 22.48 17.59
C MET A 198 -11.31 21.11 18.09
N ILE A 199 -10.39 20.48 17.34
CA ILE A 199 -9.78 19.21 17.72
C ILE A 199 -9.01 19.35 19.04
N THR A 200 -8.23 20.43 19.22
CA THR A 200 -7.44 20.69 20.43
C THR A 200 -8.33 20.81 21.66
N ARG A 201 -9.49 21.47 21.54
CA ARG A 201 -10.45 21.54 22.66
C ARG A 201 -11.09 20.20 23.00
N ARG A 202 -11.40 19.39 21.99
CA ARG A 202 -12.04 18.09 22.19
C ARG A 202 -11.08 17.06 22.76
N ILE A 203 -9.82 17.01 22.34
CA ILE A 203 -8.78 16.09 22.84
C ILE A 203 -8.56 16.23 24.35
N GLN A 204 -8.83 17.41 24.94
CA GLN A 204 -8.71 17.59 26.38
C GLN A 204 -9.74 16.79 27.19
N ASN A 205 -10.86 16.43 26.58
CA ASN A 205 -11.99 15.79 27.26
C ASN A 205 -12.46 14.48 26.61
N GLU A 206 -12.01 14.18 25.40
CA GLU A 206 -12.45 13.02 24.60
C GLU A 206 -11.24 12.23 24.10
N ASP A 207 -11.40 10.91 23.88
CA ASP A 207 -10.39 10.08 23.23
C ASP A 207 -10.22 10.54 21.77
N VAL A 208 -8.98 10.70 21.31
CA VAL A 208 -8.67 11.10 19.94
C VAL A 208 -9.34 10.20 18.88
N TYR A 209 -9.52 8.91 19.18
CA TYR A 209 -10.21 7.97 18.29
C TYR A 209 -11.73 8.10 18.28
N SER A 210 -12.31 8.87 19.20
CA SER A 210 -13.72 9.27 19.13
C SER A 210 -13.95 10.49 18.25
N ILE A 211 -12.88 11.21 17.92
CA ILE A 211 -12.89 12.45 17.14
C ILE A 211 -12.43 12.22 15.71
N VAL A 212 -11.27 11.54 15.54
CA VAL A 212 -10.66 11.26 14.23
C VAL A 212 -11.20 9.94 13.69
N GLU A 213 -11.89 10.01 12.57
CA GLU A 213 -12.49 8.83 11.96
C GLU A 213 -11.51 8.03 11.13
N THR A 214 -10.76 8.72 10.27
CA THR A 214 -9.75 8.13 9.38
C THR A 214 -8.48 8.96 9.43
N SER A 215 -7.33 8.32 9.23
CA SER A 215 -6.04 9.00 9.09
C SER A 215 -5.07 8.18 8.26
N PHE A 216 -4.21 8.87 7.53
CA PHE A 216 -3.17 8.29 6.70
C PHE A 216 -1.88 9.09 6.93
N ILE A 217 -1.02 8.59 7.81
CA ILE A 217 0.13 9.35 8.33
C ILE A 217 1.40 8.58 8.04
N PRO A 218 2.43 9.17 7.38
CA PRO A 218 3.74 8.54 7.21
C PRO A 218 4.32 8.08 8.55
N PHE A 219 4.90 6.87 8.59
CA PHE A 219 5.45 6.29 9.79
C PHE A 219 6.98 6.18 9.71
N GLY A 220 7.66 6.80 10.66
CA GLY A 220 9.11 6.73 10.79
C GLY A 220 9.86 7.43 9.66
N SER A 221 11.09 6.95 9.40
CA SER A 221 11.97 7.43 8.32
C SER A 221 11.74 6.69 7.00
N GLU A 222 10.98 5.60 7.01
CA GLU A 222 10.65 4.82 5.82
C GLU A 222 9.47 5.44 5.10
N SER A 223 9.68 5.80 3.85
CA SER A 223 8.73 6.60 3.08
C SER A 223 7.48 5.84 2.64
N ASP A 224 7.52 4.50 2.55
CA ASP A 224 6.42 3.62 2.14
C ASP A 224 5.67 2.94 3.31
N ASN A 225 5.97 3.35 4.56
CA ASN A 225 5.26 2.89 5.75
C ASN A 225 4.36 3.99 6.32
N TYR A 226 3.15 3.58 6.73
CA TYR A 226 2.12 4.50 7.20
C TYR A 226 1.44 3.97 8.46
N THR A 227 1.03 4.88 9.32
CA THR A 227 0.02 4.61 10.34
C THR A 227 -1.35 4.93 9.75
N ILE A 228 -2.17 3.90 9.59
CA ILE A 228 -3.49 3.98 8.98
C ILE A 228 -4.58 3.84 10.04
N LEU A 229 -5.59 4.69 9.93
CA LEU A 229 -6.88 4.50 10.55
C LEU A 229 -7.93 4.59 9.43
N GLY A 230 -8.60 3.48 9.11
CA GLY A 230 -9.54 3.40 8.02
C GLY A 230 -10.82 2.66 8.37
N ILE A 231 -11.91 2.99 7.69
CA ILE A 231 -13.22 2.31 7.84
C ILE A 231 -13.19 1.04 7.02
N ILE A 232 -13.58 -0.08 7.62
CA ILE A 232 -13.65 -1.38 6.95
C ILE A 232 -14.92 -1.44 6.09
N LYS A 233 -14.73 -1.62 4.77
CA LYS A 233 -15.81 -1.80 3.79
C LYS A 233 -16.03 -3.26 3.39
N GLU A 234 -15.00 -4.09 3.45
CA GLU A 234 -15.04 -5.51 3.11
C GLU A 234 -14.07 -6.28 4.01
N VAL A 235 -14.40 -7.55 4.32
CA VAL A 235 -13.54 -8.46 5.09
C VAL A 235 -13.49 -9.79 4.35
N ILE A 236 -12.29 -10.27 4.05
CA ILE A 236 -12.05 -11.51 3.29
C ILE A 236 -11.06 -12.37 4.07
N PRO A 237 -11.46 -13.56 4.52
CA PRO A 237 -10.54 -14.48 5.17
C PRO A 237 -9.67 -15.21 4.14
N HIS A 238 -8.41 -15.39 4.45
CA HIS A 238 -7.45 -16.16 3.69
C HIS A 238 -6.84 -17.27 4.53
N THR A 239 -6.44 -18.35 3.86
CA THR A 239 -5.66 -19.43 4.47
C THR A 239 -4.47 -19.74 3.56
N ASN A 240 -3.27 -19.67 4.10
CA ASN A 240 -2.06 -20.01 3.39
C ASN A 240 -2.07 -21.52 3.07
N SER A 241 -1.96 -21.87 1.80
CA SER A 241 -2.05 -23.25 1.31
C SER A 241 -0.90 -24.16 1.76
N LEU A 242 0.25 -23.55 2.15
CA LEU A 242 1.44 -24.32 2.58
C LEU A 242 1.48 -24.48 4.11
N THR A 243 1.17 -23.42 4.86
CA THR A 243 1.31 -23.39 6.32
C THR A 243 0.02 -23.64 7.07
N GLY A 244 -1.14 -23.39 6.44
CA GLY A 244 -2.45 -23.38 7.08
C GLY A 244 -2.72 -22.14 7.96
N GLU A 245 -1.75 -21.19 8.04
CA GLU A 245 -1.95 -19.95 8.77
C GLU A 245 -3.05 -19.09 8.14
N LYS A 246 -3.77 -18.37 9.00
CA LYS A 246 -4.89 -17.52 8.59
C LYS A 246 -4.47 -16.06 8.56
N SER A 247 -4.98 -15.35 7.57
CA SER A 247 -4.82 -13.92 7.42
C SER A 247 -6.15 -13.29 7.00
N THR A 248 -6.39 -12.09 7.45
CA THR A 248 -7.58 -11.31 7.08
C THR A 248 -7.19 -10.19 6.13
N GLU A 249 -7.84 -10.18 4.97
CA GLU A 249 -7.79 -9.05 4.03
C GLU A 249 -8.98 -8.12 4.30
N MET A 250 -8.75 -6.82 4.31
CA MET A 250 -9.78 -5.80 4.52
C MET A 250 -9.69 -4.72 3.46
N LEU A 251 -10.83 -4.34 2.86
CA LEU A 251 -10.93 -3.09 2.11
C LEU A 251 -11.14 -1.95 3.08
N LEU A 252 -10.24 -1.00 3.09
CA LEU A 252 -10.30 0.19 3.92
C LEU A 252 -10.67 1.42 3.11
N ASP A 253 -11.53 2.26 3.67
CA ASP A 253 -11.71 3.65 3.25
C ASP A 253 -10.90 4.54 4.18
N CYS A 254 -9.99 5.29 3.61
CA CYS A 254 -9.15 6.23 4.33
C CYS A 254 -9.23 7.59 3.62
N ASN A 255 -10.04 8.51 4.14
CA ASN A 255 -10.30 9.82 3.53
C ASN A 255 -10.78 9.74 2.06
N GLY A 256 -11.59 8.72 1.72
CA GLY A 256 -12.05 8.48 0.35
C GLY A 256 -11.06 7.72 -0.54
N LEU A 257 -9.89 7.34 -0.04
CA LEU A 257 -8.99 6.39 -0.71
C LEU A 257 -9.36 4.96 -0.29
N ASP A 258 -9.82 4.18 -1.24
CA ASP A 258 -10.09 2.75 -1.04
C ASP A 258 -8.87 1.91 -1.42
N PHE A 259 -8.37 1.10 -0.50
CA PHE A 259 -7.32 0.12 -0.79
C PHE A 259 -7.40 -1.09 0.14
N TYR A 260 -6.87 -2.22 -0.32
CA TYR A 260 -6.85 -3.47 0.44
C TYR A 260 -5.60 -3.57 1.30
N ILE A 261 -5.78 -4.08 2.52
CA ILE A 261 -4.67 -4.48 3.39
C ILE A 261 -4.83 -5.94 3.80
N ALA A 262 -3.71 -6.60 4.11
CA ALA A 262 -3.70 -7.91 4.74
C ALA A 262 -2.95 -7.87 6.07
N ILE A 263 -3.41 -8.69 7.01
CA ILE A 263 -2.79 -8.89 8.32
C ILE A 263 -3.00 -10.34 8.76
N ASN A 264 -1.99 -10.94 9.42
CA ASN A 264 -2.16 -12.25 10.04
C ASN A 264 -3.17 -12.14 11.19
N ASP A 265 -4.05 -13.15 11.32
CA ASP A 265 -5.11 -13.14 12.35
C ASP A 265 -4.54 -13.06 13.78
N GLU A 266 -3.34 -13.64 14.00
CA GLU A 266 -2.66 -13.57 15.31
C GLU A 266 -2.16 -12.15 15.67
N ASP A 267 -1.98 -11.27 14.66
CA ASP A 267 -1.50 -9.90 14.83
C ASP A 267 -2.64 -8.86 14.90
N LEU A 268 -3.90 -9.33 14.73
CA LEU A 268 -5.08 -8.48 14.73
C LEU A 268 -5.81 -8.54 16.07
N LEU A 269 -5.84 -7.44 16.77
CA LEU A 269 -6.63 -7.32 18.02
C LEU A 269 -8.06 -6.89 17.73
N GLY A 270 -9.02 -7.74 18.10
CA GLY A 270 -10.45 -7.51 17.90
C GLY A 270 -10.97 -8.14 16.61
N GLU A 271 -12.28 -8.15 16.46
CA GLU A 271 -12.97 -8.80 15.35
C GLU A 271 -13.23 -7.80 14.22
N PRO A 272 -12.70 -8.01 12.99
CA PRO A 272 -12.96 -7.15 11.86
C PRO A 272 -14.41 -7.33 11.37
N GLN A 273 -15.13 -6.21 11.25
CA GLN A 273 -16.50 -6.17 10.71
C GLN A 273 -16.68 -4.92 9.87
N ILE A 274 -17.53 -5.00 8.85
CA ILE A 274 -17.89 -3.85 8.01
C ILE A 274 -18.44 -2.72 8.90
N GLY A 275 -17.96 -1.50 8.65
CA GLY A 275 -18.29 -0.30 9.42
C GLY A 275 -17.44 -0.07 10.67
N ARG A 276 -16.73 -1.09 11.17
CA ARG A 276 -15.69 -0.88 12.17
C ARG A 276 -14.47 -0.24 11.53
N ARG A 277 -13.51 0.19 12.36
CA ARG A 277 -12.29 0.84 11.88
C ARG A 277 -11.08 -0.01 12.20
N PHE A 278 -10.19 -0.15 11.22
CA PHE A 278 -8.86 -0.72 11.41
C PHE A 278 -7.87 0.38 11.76
N ARG A 279 -7.01 0.14 12.75
CA ARG A 279 -5.83 0.96 13.05
C ARG A 279 -4.59 0.08 13.11
N GLY A 280 -3.57 0.43 12.32
CA GLY A 280 -2.32 -0.32 12.31
C GLY A 280 -1.21 0.37 11.50
N GLN A 281 0.00 -0.21 11.56
CA GLN A 281 1.09 0.17 10.69
C GLN A 281 1.02 -0.66 9.42
N VAL A 282 1.12 -0.01 8.28
CA VAL A 282 0.96 -0.63 6.97
C VAL A 282 2.15 -0.29 6.09
N TRP A 283 2.80 -1.31 5.55
CA TRP A 283 3.72 -1.16 4.43
C TRP A 283 2.92 -1.08 3.15
N LEU A 284 2.92 0.09 2.53
CA LEU A 284 2.14 0.37 1.34
C LEU A 284 2.84 -0.13 0.09
N GLN A 285 2.11 -0.86 -0.72
CA GLN A 285 2.54 -1.41 -2.00
C GLN A 285 1.65 -0.86 -3.11
N GLY A 286 2.20 -0.80 -4.32
CA GLY A 286 1.45 -0.37 -5.50
C GLY A 286 1.81 -1.18 -6.73
N LYS A 287 0.78 -1.46 -7.53
CA LYS A 287 0.92 -2.03 -8.86
C LYS A 287 0.46 -1.01 -9.90
N VAL A 288 1.34 -0.65 -10.83
CA VAL A 288 1.07 0.30 -11.91
C VAL A 288 0.82 -0.48 -13.19
N GLU A 289 -0.20 -0.10 -13.96
CA GLU A 289 -0.46 -0.68 -15.28
C GLU A 289 0.29 0.13 -16.35
N PHE A 290 1.43 -0.40 -16.77
CA PHE A 290 2.20 0.17 -17.88
C PHE A 290 1.55 -0.19 -19.21
N GLY A 291 1.55 0.75 -20.16
CA GLY A 291 1.06 0.50 -21.51
C GLY A 291 1.82 -0.67 -22.15
N LYS A 292 1.10 -1.60 -22.79
CA LYS A 292 1.76 -2.64 -23.55
C LYS A 292 2.45 -1.99 -24.74
N ASN A 293 3.78 -2.09 -24.82
CA ASN A 293 4.48 -1.78 -26.08
C ASN A 293 3.84 -2.63 -27.17
N LYS A 294 3.19 -2.00 -28.15
CA LYS A 294 2.85 -2.67 -29.39
C LYS A 294 4.17 -3.03 -30.07
N VAL A 295 4.57 -4.30 -29.97
CA VAL A 295 5.62 -4.91 -30.77
C VAL A 295 5.16 -4.97 -32.22
#